data_ce5ec325ac989fecbad23b1cba34d0cc
#
_entry.id   ce5ec325ac989fecbad23b1cba34d0cc
#
_cell.length_a   1.000
_cell.length_b   1.000
_cell.length_c   1.000
_cell.angle_alpha   90.00
_cell.angle_beta   90.00
_cell.angle_gamma   90.00
#
_symmetry.space_group_name_H-M   'P 1'
#
loop_
_entity.id
_entity.type
_entity.pdbx_description
1 polymer ?
#
loop_
_entity_poly.entity_id
_entity_poly.type
_entity_poly.pdbx_seq_one_letter_code
_entity_poly.pdbx_strand_id
1 'polypeptide(L)'
;MILLTAEAENTIPVGCTADGLPLLVNRDSPLPDDYQPQQLVNMRDYCDSSIVSIKGSEIEGEQIAVDALLAMLMQAQSEGLTSWQISAGYRSVAYQQKLFDDKVYSYRQQGMTGAQARSAARKLVAEPGCSEHHTGLAFDITVPGTSFGGTKQAKWLEEHCWEWGFILRYPADKTAITGITNEPWHFRYVGVDAAMEMRETGECLEEYVERKQSE
;
A
#
# COMPACT_ATOMS: atom_id res chain seq x y z
N MET A 1 40.87 -28.14 6.52
CA MET A 1 40.02 -27.07 7.09
C MET A 1 39.50 -26.25 5.90
N ILE A 2 38.33 -26.60 5.41
CA ILE A 2 37.70 -25.94 4.24
C ILE A 2 36.85 -24.81 4.81
N LEU A 3 37.27 -23.57 4.55
CA LEU A 3 36.47 -22.37 4.79
C LEU A 3 35.34 -22.36 3.74
N LEU A 4 34.15 -22.73 4.17
CA LEU A 4 32.93 -22.42 3.44
C LEU A 4 32.67 -20.91 3.65
N THR A 5 33.08 -20.09 2.69
CA THR A 5 32.58 -18.74 2.52
C THR A 5 31.14 -18.89 2.05
N ALA A 6 30.16 -18.69 2.95
CA ALA A 6 28.80 -18.45 2.53
C ALA A 6 28.81 -17.15 1.72
N GLU A 7 28.69 -17.24 0.39
CA GLU A 7 28.28 -16.11 -0.43
C GLU A 7 26.89 -15.73 0.06
N ALA A 8 26.76 -14.53 0.64
CA ALA A 8 25.46 -13.96 0.91
C ALA A 8 24.81 -13.80 -0.47
N GLU A 9 23.79 -14.61 -0.76
CA GLU A 9 22.94 -14.41 -1.91
C GLU A 9 22.42 -12.97 -1.81
N ASN A 10 22.77 -12.14 -2.78
CA ASN A 10 22.35 -10.75 -2.87
C ASN A 10 20.87 -10.74 -3.31
N THR A 11 19.98 -11.19 -2.40
CA THR A 11 18.55 -11.21 -2.66
C THR A 11 18.00 -9.79 -2.53
N ILE A 12 17.41 -9.28 -3.62
CA ILE A 12 16.72 -7.99 -3.61
C ILE A 12 15.60 -8.07 -2.55
N PRO A 13 15.55 -7.12 -1.60
CA PRO A 13 14.49 -7.11 -0.61
C PRO A 13 13.09 -7.04 -1.24
N VAL A 14 12.12 -7.66 -0.59
CA VAL A 14 10.72 -7.67 -1.07
C VAL A 14 10.23 -6.23 -1.29
N GLY A 15 9.69 -5.97 -2.48
CA GLY A 15 9.17 -4.65 -2.83
C GLY A 15 10.20 -3.57 -3.09
N CYS A 16 11.46 -3.96 -3.33
CA CYS A 16 12.53 -3.04 -3.70
C CYS A 16 13.00 -3.28 -5.14
N THR A 17 13.65 -2.27 -5.69
CA THR A 17 14.42 -2.35 -6.94
C THR A 17 15.78 -3.02 -6.69
N ALA A 18 16.54 -3.31 -7.76
CA ALA A 18 17.90 -3.85 -7.65
C ALA A 18 18.85 -2.95 -6.83
N ASP A 19 18.59 -1.65 -6.82
CA ASP A 19 19.38 -0.66 -6.05
C ASP A 19 18.90 -0.53 -4.59
N GLY A 20 17.95 -1.38 -4.17
CA GLY A 20 17.43 -1.41 -2.79
C GLY A 20 16.40 -0.31 -2.47
N LEU A 21 15.98 0.49 -3.44
CA LEU A 21 14.95 1.50 -3.24
C LEU A 21 13.55 0.88 -3.24
N PRO A 22 12.58 1.41 -2.45
CA PRO A 22 11.20 0.99 -2.54
C PRO A 22 10.66 1.09 -3.97
N LEU A 23 10.01 0.02 -4.44
CA LEU A 23 9.43 -0.05 -5.77
C LEU A 23 8.30 0.98 -5.90
N LEU A 24 8.50 2.01 -6.70
CA LEU A 24 7.48 2.98 -7.05
C LEU A 24 6.51 2.37 -8.08
N VAL A 25 5.23 2.39 -7.76
CA VAL A 25 4.16 1.90 -8.65
C VAL A 25 3.10 2.97 -8.79
N ASN A 26 2.99 3.53 -9.98
CA ASN A 26 1.97 4.51 -10.34
C ASN A 26 1.76 4.50 -11.86
N ARG A 27 1.02 5.50 -12.39
CA ARG A 27 0.74 5.58 -13.81
C ARG A 27 1.99 5.78 -14.68
N ASP A 28 2.98 6.48 -14.16
CA ASP A 28 4.21 6.81 -14.89
C ASP A 28 5.30 5.75 -14.67
N SER A 29 5.11 4.87 -13.68
CA SER A 29 5.96 3.73 -13.33
C SER A 29 5.09 2.48 -13.11
N PRO A 30 4.50 1.91 -14.18
CA PRO A 30 3.71 0.70 -14.08
C PRO A 30 4.60 -0.51 -13.74
N LEU A 31 4.03 -1.51 -13.07
CA LEU A 31 4.71 -2.78 -12.83
C LEU A 31 5.00 -3.51 -14.16
N PRO A 32 6.13 -4.21 -14.26
CA PRO A 32 6.36 -5.15 -15.36
C PRO A 32 5.23 -6.19 -15.48
N ASP A 33 4.91 -6.62 -16.71
CA ASP A 33 3.82 -7.58 -16.97
C ASP A 33 4.04 -8.94 -16.27
N ASP A 34 5.30 -9.29 -16.02
CA ASP A 34 5.72 -10.53 -15.35
C ASP A 34 5.95 -10.37 -13.84
N TYR A 35 5.67 -9.19 -13.27
CA TYR A 35 5.81 -8.99 -11.83
C TYR A 35 4.91 -9.95 -11.06
N GLN A 36 5.51 -10.61 -10.07
CA GLN A 36 4.79 -11.45 -9.11
C GLN A 36 5.23 -11.10 -7.69
N PRO A 37 4.29 -11.01 -6.73
CA PRO A 37 4.63 -10.98 -5.33
C PRO A 37 5.46 -12.21 -4.94
N GLN A 38 6.31 -12.09 -3.93
CA GLN A 38 7.23 -13.16 -3.55
C GLN A 38 6.57 -14.19 -2.62
N GLN A 39 5.85 -13.73 -1.60
CA GLN A 39 5.26 -14.61 -0.58
C GLN A 39 3.92 -14.04 -0.07
N LEU A 40 2.86 -14.29 -0.80
CA LEU A 40 1.52 -13.92 -0.36
C LEU A 40 1.01 -14.88 0.72
N VAL A 41 0.40 -14.31 1.77
CA VAL A 41 -0.35 -15.05 2.79
C VAL A 41 -1.81 -14.61 2.76
N ASN A 42 -2.74 -15.57 2.94
CA ASN A 42 -4.14 -15.25 3.13
C ASN A 42 -4.31 -14.64 4.54
N MET A 43 -4.72 -13.38 4.59
CA MET A 43 -4.74 -12.64 5.85
C MET A 43 -5.79 -13.15 6.84
N ARG A 44 -6.89 -13.75 6.38
CA ARG A 44 -7.90 -14.32 7.27
C ARG A 44 -7.39 -15.52 8.05
N ASP A 45 -6.56 -16.34 7.41
CA ASP A 45 -5.99 -17.53 8.01
C ASP A 45 -4.71 -17.23 8.81
N TYR A 46 -4.01 -16.15 8.42
CA TYR A 46 -2.72 -15.76 8.98
C TYR A 46 -2.84 -14.82 10.19
N CYS A 47 -3.79 -13.87 10.15
CA CYS A 47 -3.91 -12.84 11.17
C CYS A 47 -4.73 -13.30 12.37
N ASP A 48 -4.32 -12.88 13.58
CA ASP A 48 -5.12 -13.08 14.80
C ASP A 48 -6.35 -12.15 14.74
N SER A 49 -7.54 -12.74 14.74
CA SER A 49 -8.81 -12.02 14.70
C SER A 49 -9.09 -11.18 15.96
N SER A 50 -8.34 -11.38 17.05
CA SER A 50 -8.39 -10.51 18.22
C SER A 50 -7.69 -9.17 18.01
N ILE A 51 -6.82 -9.08 17.01
CA ILE A 51 -6.07 -7.87 16.64
C ILE A 51 -6.79 -7.12 15.52
N VAL A 52 -7.12 -7.84 14.43
CA VAL A 52 -7.67 -7.23 13.22
C VAL A 52 -8.71 -8.15 12.56
N SER A 53 -9.80 -7.56 12.08
CA SER A 53 -10.79 -8.25 11.26
C SER A 53 -10.44 -8.12 9.77
N ILE A 54 -10.66 -9.18 9.00
CA ILE A 54 -10.43 -9.20 7.55
C ILE A 54 -11.77 -9.20 6.83
N LYS A 55 -11.99 -8.21 5.96
CA LYS A 55 -13.22 -8.05 5.20
C LYS A 55 -13.24 -9.01 4.01
N GLY A 56 -13.95 -10.12 4.14
CA GLY A 56 -13.97 -11.17 3.10
C GLY A 56 -12.96 -12.29 3.37
N SER A 57 -12.88 -13.26 2.48
CA SER A 57 -12.05 -14.47 2.63
C SER A 57 -10.78 -14.46 1.80
N GLU A 58 -10.70 -13.59 0.79
CA GLU A 58 -9.69 -13.67 -0.28
C GLU A 58 -8.66 -12.51 -0.22
N ILE A 59 -8.55 -11.81 0.94
CA ILE A 59 -7.58 -10.74 1.08
C ILE A 59 -6.22 -11.36 1.41
N GLU A 60 -5.23 -11.08 0.56
CA GLU A 60 -3.85 -11.53 0.68
C GLU A 60 -2.91 -10.34 0.82
N GLY A 61 -1.71 -10.58 1.33
CA GLY A 61 -0.62 -9.61 1.41
C GLY A 61 0.73 -10.29 1.45
N GLU A 62 1.79 -9.58 1.12
CA GLU A 62 3.17 -10.04 1.31
C GLU A 62 3.43 -10.27 2.79
N GLN A 63 3.95 -11.44 3.13
CA GLN A 63 4.12 -11.86 4.52
C GLN A 63 4.89 -10.84 5.34
N ILE A 64 6.00 -10.30 4.83
CA ILE A 64 6.81 -9.30 5.54
C ILE A 64 5.99 -8.06 5.91
N ALA A 65 5.13 -7.60 5.00
CA ALA A 65 4.28 -6.44 5.24
C ALA A 65 3.12 -6.77 6.17
N VAL A 66 2.58 -7.99 6.10
CA VAL A 66 1.53 -8.46 7.03
C VAL A 66 2.08 -8.59 8.46
N ASP A 67 3.30 -9.11 8.64
CA ASP A 67 3.94 -9.20 9.95
C ASP A 67 4.17 -7.81 10.57
N ALA A 68 4.68 -6.87 9.77
CA ALA A 68 4.86 -5.48 10.19
C ALA A 68 3.52 -4.79 10.54
N LEU A 69 2.48 -5.04 9.72
CA LEU A 69 1.12 -4.55 9.97
C LEU A 69 0.56 -5.07 11.30
N LEU A 70 0.68 -6.37 11.56
CA LEU A 70 0.20 -6.96 12.81
C LEU A 70 0.92 -6.37 14.02
N ALA A 71 2.24 -6.23 13.96
CA ALA A 71 3.03 -5.64 15.02
C ALA A 71 2.61 -4.18 15.30
N MET A 72 2.39 -3.38 14.24
CA MET A 72 1.86 -2.02 14.33
C MET A 72 0.50 -1.97 15.01
N LEU A 73 -0.45 -2.81 14.59
CA LEU A 73 -1.80 -2.84 15.15
C LEU A 73 -1.84 -3.37 16.59
N MET A 74 -0.95 -4.30 16.94
CA MET A 74 -0.77 -4.74 18.33
C MET A 74 -0.29 -3.62 19.24
N GLN A 75 0.65 -2.80 18.78
CA GLN A 75 1.08 -1.61 19.52
C GLN A 75 -0.09 -0.64 19.74
N ALA A 76 -0.82 -0.31 18.66
CA ALA A 76 -2.01 0.55 18.74
C ALA A 76 -3.07 -0.02 19.72
N GLN A 77 -3.27 -1.33 19.71
CA GLN A 77 -4.19 -2.00 20.63
C GLN A 77 -3.72 -1.88 22.09
N SER A 78 -2.43 -1.95 22.36
CA SER A 78 -1.87 -1.75 23.71
C SER A 78 -2.13 -0.35 24.24
N GLU A 79 -2.35 0.63 23.34
CA GLU A 79 -2.71 2.02 23.62
C GLU A 79 -4.24 2.26 23.65
N GLY A 80 -5.03 1.17 23.53
CA GLY A 80 -6.49 1.21 23.61
C GLY A 80 -7.21 1.47 22.30
N LEU A 81 -6.50 1.43 21.16
CA LEU A 81 -7.09 1.57 19.84
C LEU A 81 -7.42 0.19 19.25
N THR A 82 -8.68 -0.12 19.15
CA THR A 82 -9.22 -1.43 18.72
C THR A 82 -10.10 -1.30 17.50
N SER A 83 -10.72 -2.42 17.10
CA SER A 83 -11.69 -2.49 16.00
C SER A 83 -11.08 -2.24 14.62
N TRP A 84 -9.86 -2.68 14.41
CA TRP A 84 -9.19 -2.62 13.12
C TRP A 84 -9.83 -3.57 12.10
N GLN A 85 -9.87 -3.12 10.85
CA GLN A 85 -10.32 -3.94 9.73
C GLN A 85 -9.45 -3.69 8.51
N ILE A 86 -8.99 -4.78 7.86
CA ILE A 86 -8.39 -4.69 6.52
C ILE A 86 -9.51 -4.92 5.50
N SER A 87 -9.69 -3.96 4.61
CA SER A 87 -10.72 -3.99 3.58
C SER A 87 -10.18 -4.30 2.18
N ALA A 88 -8.88 -4.14 1.97
CA ALA A 88 -8.16 -4.57 0.77
C ALA A 88 -6.69 -4.84 1.07
N GLY A 89 -6.09 -5.75 0.33
CA GLY A 89 -4.67 -6.09 0.28
C GLY A 89 -4.25 -6.32 -1.17
N TYR A 90 -3.60 -7.44 -1.47
CA TYR A 90 -3.24 -7.80 -2.84
C TYR A 90 -4.45 -7.81 -3.77
N ARG A 91 -4.24 -7.32 -4.99
CA ARG A 91 -5.23 -7.35 -6.08
C ARG A 91 -4.57 -7.84 -7.36
N SER A 92 -5.13 -8.84 -8.01
CA SER A 92 -4.69 -9.23 -9.36
C SER A 92 -4.96 -8.11 -10.38
N VAL A 93 -4.19 -8.08 -11.46
CA VAL A 93 -4.39 -7.13 -12.58
C VAL A 93 -5.81 -7.23 -13.15
N ALA A 94 -6.33 -8.46 -13.28
CA ALA A 94 -7.69 -8.68 -13.78
C ALA A 94 -8.77 -8.11 -12.84
N TYR A 95 -8.59 -8.23 -11.52
CA TYR A 95 -9.53 -7.64 -10.56
C TYR A 95 -9.44 -6.11 -10.57
N GLN A 96 -8.25 -5.54 -10.67
CA GLN A 96 -8.06 -4.09 -10.79
C GLN A 96 -8.69 -3.53 -12.07
N GLN A 97 -8.58 -4.25 -13.20
CA GLN A 97 -9.25 -3.87 -14.44
C GLN A 97 -10.76 -3.76 -14.23
N LYS A 98 -11.36 -4.75 -13.56
CA LYS A 98 -12.79 -4.73 -13.25
C LYS A 98 -13.15 -3.51 -12.38
N LEU A 99 -12.40 -3.24 -11.33
CA LEU A 99 -12.65 -2.08 -10.46
C LEU A 99 -12.57 -0.75 -11.22
N PHE A 100 -11.58 -0.63 -12.10
CA PHE A 100 -11.41 0.57 -12.93
C PHE A 100 -12.57 0.73 -13.93
N ASP A 101 -12.94 -0.33 -14.63
CA ASP A 101 -14.06 -0.31 -15.59
C ASP A 101 -15.40 -0.02 -14.92
N ASP A 102 -15.67 -0.61 -13.75
CA ASP A 102 -16.86 -0.32 -12.93
C ASP A 102 -16.91 1.18 -12.54
N LYS A 103 -15.76 1.77 -12.18
CA LYS A 103 -15.69 3.20 -11.86
C LYS A 103 -15.93 4.08 -13.09
N VAL A 104 -15.32 3.76 -14.22
CA VAL A 104 -15.56 4.46 -15.50
C VAL A 104 -17.01 4.36 -15.90
N TYR A 105 -17.62 3.17 -15.78
CA TYR A 105 -19.02 2.97 -16.07
C TYR A 105 -19.90 3.86 -15.19
N SER A 106 -19.64 3.89 -13.88
CA SER A 106 -20.38 4.73 -12.93
C SER A 106 -20.36 6.22 -13.33
N TYR A 107 -19.22 6.76 -13.75
CA TYR A 107 -19.12 8.14 -14.20
C TYR A 107 -19.84 8.37 -15.54
N ARG A 108 -19.83 7.41 -16.44
CA ARG A 108 -20.62 7.48 -17.69
C ARG A 108 -22.12 7.53 -17.42
N GLN A 109 -22.62 6.79 -16.42
CA GLN A 109 -24.03 6.87 -15.99
C GLN A 109 -24.41 8.25 -15.42
N GLN A 110 -23.42 9.01 -14.95
CA GLN A 110 -23.57 10.40 -14.50
C GLN A 110 -23.49 11.43 -15.63
N GLY A 111 -23.42 10.99 -16.90
CA GLY A 111 -23.43 11.85 -18.09
C GLY A 111 -22.03 12.27 -18.59
N MET A 112 -20.95 11.75 -18.03
CA MET A 112 -19.61 12.06 -18.54
C MET A 112 -19.32 11.33 -19.86
N THR A 113 -18.58 11.99 -20.76
CA THR A 113 -18.01 11.32 -21.93
C THR A 113 -17.02 10.21 -21.52
N GLY A 114 -16.70 9.28 -22.41
CA GLY A 114 -15.75 8.21 -22.11
C GLY A 114 -14.38 8.73 -21.64
N ALA A 115 -13.87 9.78 -22.26
CA ALA A 115 -12.60 10.41 -21.88
C ALA A 115 -12.67 11.09 -20.51
N GLN A 116 -13.75 11.84 -20.24
CA GLN A 116 -13.98 12.47 -18.94
C GLN A 116 -14.13 11.44 -17.81
N ALA A 117 -14.90 10.37 -18.05
CA ALA A 117 -15.12 9.29 -17.08
C ALA A 117 -13.80 8.57 -16.73
N ARG A 118 -12.95 8.25 -17.74
CA ARG A 118 -11.61 7.69 -17.48
C ARG A 118 -10.74 8.63 -16.68
N SER A 119 -10.69 9.91 -17.06
CA SER A 119 -9.89 10.92 -16.36
C SER A 119 -10.34 11.08 -14.89
N ALA A 120 -11.63 11.04 -14.62
CA ALA A 120 -12.18 11.09 -13.28
C ALA A 120 -11.91 9.81 -12.49
N ALA A 121 -12.04 8.63 -13.12
CA ALA A 121 -11.77 7.35 -12.50
C ALA A 121 -10.32 7.22 -12.02
N ARG A 122 -9.34 7.65 -12.83
CA ARG A 122 -7.90 7.61 -12.51
C ARG A 122 -7.50 8.32 -11.22
N LYS A 123 -8.31 9.27 -10.76
CA LYS A 123 -8.05 9.99 -9.51
C LYS A 123 -8.45 9.21 -8.26
N LEU A 124 -9.21 8.13 -8.42
CA LEU A 124 -9.79 7.33 -7.33
C LEU A 124 -9.41 5.86 -7.42
N VAL A 125 -9.11 5.37 -8.62
CA VAL A 125 -8.80 3.95 -8.87
C VAL A 125 -7.65 3.92 -9.87
N ALA A 126 -6.53 3.34 -9.49
CA ALA A 126 -5.40 3.16 -10.38
C ALA A 126 -5.77 2.27 -11.58
N GLU A 127 -5.17 2.54 -12.73
CA GLU A 127 -5.30 1.66 -13.91
C GLU A 127 -4.61 0.31 -13.64
N PRO A 128 -5.03 -0.77 -14.33
CA PRO A 128 -4.36 -2.07 -14.22
C PRO A 128 -2.86 -1.95 -14.52
N GLY A 129 -2.03 -2.64 -13.75
CA GLY A 129 -0.57 -2.52 -13.80
C GLY A 129 0.01 -1.32 -13.04
N CYS A 130 -0.83 -0.35 -12.67
CA CYS A 130 -0.41 0.89 -12.00
C CYS A 130 -0.85 0.97 -10.53
N SER A 131 -1.37 -0.12 -9.97
CA SER A 131 -1.85 -0.17 -8.59
C SER A 131 -0.81 -0.80 -7.67
N GLU A 132 -0.51 -0.14 -6.55
CA GLU A 132 0.36 -0.70 -5.51
C GLU A 132 -0.18 -1.98 -4.88
N HIS A 133 -1.50 -2.20 -4.91
CA HIS A 133 -2.09 -3.45 -4.46
C HIS A 133 -1.61 -4.68 -5.24
N HIS A 134 -1.09 -4.52 -6.46
CA HIS A 134 -0.48 -5.63 -7.20
C HIS A 134 0.81 -6.14 -6.55
N THR A 135 1.43 -5.36 -5.69
CA THR A 135 2.66 -5.75 -4.98
C THR A 135 2.40 -6.61 -3.75
N GLY A 136 1.16 -6.63 -3.23
CA GLY A 136 0.86 -7.21 -1.92
C GLY A 136 1.38 -6.41 -0.72
N LEU A 137 1.95 -5.21 -0.96
CA LEU A 137 2.56 -4.35 0.07
C LEU A 137 1.67 -3.17 0.47
N ALA A 138 0.50 -3.02 -0.14
CA ALA A 138 -0.47 -1.97 0.17
C ALA A 138 -1.72 -2.55 0.79
N PHE A 139 -2.20 -1.90 1.86
CA PHE A 139 -3.38 -2.30 2.60
C PHE A 139 -4.33 -1.14 2.81
N ASP A 140 -5.64 -1.38 2.60
CA ASP A 140 -6.67 -0.45 2.99
C ASP A 140 -7.10 -0.77 4.43
N ILE A 141 -6.65 0.05 5.38
CA ILE A 141 -6.93 -0.09 6.82
C ILE A 141 -8.13 0.78 7.18
N THR A 142 -9.11 0.17 7.83
CA THR A 142 -10.38 0.83 8.15
C THR A 142 -10.85 0.49 9.57
N VAL A 143 -11.98 1.09 9.96
CA VAL A 143 -12.76 0.73 11.16
C VAL A 143 -14.17 0.38 10.68
N PRO A 144 -14.75 -0.75 11.10
CA PRO A 144 -16.07 -1.15 10.67
C PRO A 144 -17.15 -0.10 10.94
N GLY A 145 -18.00 0.14 9.96
CA GLY A 145 -19.21 0.96 10.12
C GLY A 145 -19.02 2.48 10.18
N THR A 146 -17.82 2.99 9.92
CA THR A 146 -17.58 4.44 9.90
C THR A 146 -16.61 4.85 8.78
N SER A 147 -16.62 6.14 8.43
CA SER A 147 -15.56 6.73 7.59
C SER A 147 -14.25 6.76 8.38
N PHE A 148 -13.18 6.22 7.79
CA PHE A 148 -11.90 6.05 8.49
C PHE A 148 -11.19 7.39 8.77
N GLY A 149 -11.18 8.28 7.79
CA GLY A 149 -10.55 9.59 7.93
C GLY A 149 -11.10 10.37 9.12
N GLY A 150 -10.20 10.91 9.95
CA GLY A 150 -10.55 11.66 11.15
C GLY A 150 -10.86 10.81 12.39
N THR A 151 -10.87 9.47 12.31
CA THR A 151 -10.93 8.60 13.49
C THR A 151 -9.65 8.71 14.33
N LYS A 152 -9.72 8.28 15.60
CA LYS A 152 -8.51 8.18 16.45
C LYS A 152 -7.49 7.20 15.88
N GLN A 153 -7.97 6.13 15.24
CA GLN A 153 -7.15 5.12 14.59
C GLN A 153 -6.40 5.71 13.38
N ALA A 154 -7.08 6.49 12.53
CA ALA A 154 -6.44 7.14 11.38
C ALA A 154 -5.34 8.10 11.84
N LYS A 155 -5.61 8.93 12.85
CA LYS A 155 -4.62 9.86 13.40
C LYS A 155 -3.41 9.14 13.98
N TRP A 156 -3.63 8.07 14.71
CA TRP A 156 -2.55 7.28 15.29
C TRP A 156 -1.68 6.67 14.19
N LEU A 157 -2.28 6.12 13.12
CA LEU A 157 -1.51 5.61 11.99
C LEU A 157 -0.72 6.70 11.27
N GLU A 158 -1.30 7.88 11.05
CA GLU A 158 -0.58 9.03 10.47
C GLU A 158 0.65 9.43 11.30
N GLU A 159 0.57 9.28 12.63
CA GLU A 159 1.64 9.65 13.55
C GLU A 159 2.71 8.56 13.73
N HIS A 160 2.35 7.28 13.57
CA HIS A 160 3.19 6.15 13.99
C HIS A 160 3.51 5.12 12.89
N CYS A 161 2.83 5.09 11.76
CA CYS A 161 3.01 4.03 10.74
C CYS A 161 4.47 3.90 10.26
N TRP A 162 5.22 4.98 10.27
CA TRP A 162 6.62 5.07 9.85
C TRP A 162 7.55 4.17 10.67
N GLU A 163 7.28 4.03 11.95
CA GLU A 163 8.04 3.18 12.88
C GLU A 163 7.98 1.69 12.50
N TRP A 164 6.97 1.34 11.72
CA TRP A 164 6.69 -0.03 11.25
C TRP A 164 6.94 -0.22 9.75
N GLY A 165 7.57 0.76 9.11
CA GLY A 165 7.91 0.72 7.70
C GLY A 165 6.74 1.02 6.76
N PHE A 166 5.64 1.59 7.27
CA PHE A 166 4.51 2.04 6.46
C PHE A 166 4.53 3.55 6.23
N ILE A 167 3.93 3.95 5.13
CA ILE A 167 3.63 5.33 4.81
C ILE A 167 2.14 5.51 4.53
N LEU A 168 1.55 6.66 4.92
CA LEU A 168 0.30 7.13 4.36
C LEU A 168 0.56 7.53 2.90
N ARG A 169 0.12 6.71 1.96
CA ARG A 169 0.58 6.81 0.57
C ARG A 169 0.06 8.01 -0.18
N TYR A 170 -1.18 8.40 0.09
CA TYR A 170 -1.88 9.46 -0.64
C TYR A 170 -2.41 10.54 0.30
N PRO A 171 -1.51 11.33 0.96
CA PRO A 171 -1.92 12.43 1.79
C PRO A 171 -2.46 13.61 0.95
N ALA A 172 -3.32 14.43 1.54
CA ALA A 172 -4.08 15.46 0.83
C ALA A 172 -3.21 16.53 0.14
N ASP A 173 -2.08 16.87 0.76
CA ASP A 173 -1.12 17.89 0.28
C ASP A 173 -0.22 17.40 -0.87
N LYS A 174 -0.16 16.10 -1.13
CA LYS A 174 0.65 15.48 -2.20
C LYS A 174 -0.15 15.06 -3.43
N THR A 175 -1.45 15.33 -3.49
CA THR A 175 -2.33 14.95 -4.61
C THR A 175 -1.81 15.43 -5.98
N ALA A 176 -1.16 16.57 -6.05
CA ALA A 176 -0.60 17.08 -7.30
C ALA A 176 0.58 16.25 -7.83
N ILE A 177 1.30 15.56 -6.94
CA ILE A 177 2.47 14.71 -7.25
C ILE A 177 2.01 13.29 -7.50
N THR A 178 1.26 12.71 -6.56
CA THR A 178 0.82 11.31 -6.63
C THR A 178 -0.25 11.05 -7.70
N GLY A 179 -0.99 12.10 -8.10
CA GLY A 179 -2.12 12.01 -9.04
C GLY A 179 -3.39 11.35 -8.47
N ILE A 180 -3.35 10.91 -7.20
CA ILE A 180 -4.46 10.27 -6.49
C ILE A 180 -4.99 11.24 -5.42
N THR A 181 -6.31 11.28 -5.26
CA THR A 181 -6.94 12.05 -4.18
C THR A 181 -6.60 11.47 -2.82
N ASN A 182 -6.75 12.27 -1.76
CA ASN A 182 -6.48 11.80 -0.39
C ASN A 182 -7.22 10.50 -0.04
N GLU A 183 -6.46 9.52 0.39
CA GLU A 183 -6.94 8.20 0.82
C GLU A 183 -6.43 7.88 2.23
N PRO A 184 -7.08 8.34 3.29
CA PRO A 184 -6.60 8.18 4.67
C PRO A 184 -6.55 6.74 5.16
N TRP A 185 -7.06 5.79 4.38
CA TRP A 185 -7.06 4.35 4.64
C TRP A 185 -5.92 3.59 3.96
N HIS A 186 -5.26 4.18 2.94
CA HIS A 186 -4.29 3.48 2.09
C HIS A 186 -2.87 3.63 2.62
N PHE A 187 -2.33 2.54 3.17
CA PHE A 187 -0.99 2.45 3.71
C PHE A 187 -0.12 1.52 2.88
N ARG A 188 1.09 1.99 2.54
CA ARG A 188 2.08 1.24 1.76
C ARG A 188 3.28 0.89 2.63
N TYR A 189 3.66 -0.39 2.64
CA TYR A 189 4.92 -0.84 3.25
C TYR A 189 6.10 -0.55 2.31
N VAL A 190 7.12 0.11 2.83
CA VAL A 190 8.34 0.51 2.11
C VAL A 190 9.62 0.14 2.88
N GLY A 191 9.47 -0.51 4.06
CA GLY A 191 10.57 -0.76 4.99
C GLY A 191 10.81 0.42 5.93
N VAL A 192 11.35 0.11 7.12
CA VAL A 192 11.47 1.09 8.22
C VAL A 192 12.39 2.26 7.85
N ASP A 193 13.56 1.98 7.27
CA ASP A 193 14.55 3.02 6.98
C ASP A 193 13.99 4.05 5.98
N ALA A 194 13.38 3.59 4.88
CA ALA A 194 12.78 4.46 3.89
C ALA A 194 11.58 5.25 4.45
N ALA A 195 10.73 4.58 5.25
CA ALA A 195 9.58 5.23 5.88
C ALA A 195 10.01 6.35 6.83
N MET A 196 10.99 6.08 7.68
CA MET A 196 11.52 7.07 8.64
C MET A 196 12.17 8.26 7.94
N GLU A 197 12.95 8.01 6.87
CA GLU A 197 13.55 9.09 6.09
C GLU A 197 12.50 9.96 5.39
N MET A 198 11.45 9.34 4.79
CA MET A 198 10.33 10.09 4.21
C MET A 198 9.57 10.92 5.25
N ARG A 199 9.41 10.41 6.47
CA ARG A 199 8.82 11.16 7.58
C ARG A 199 9.65 12.41 7.92
N GLU A 200 10.96 12.27 8.02
CA GLU A 200 11.88 13.37 8.37
C GLU A 200 11.91 14.46 7.29
N THR A 201 11.88 14.06 6.03
CA THR A 201 11.94 14.99 4.88
C THR A 201 10.57 15.54 4.47
N GLY A 202 9.47 14.88 4.87
CA GLY A 202 8.11 15.22 4.43
C GLY A 202 7.84 14.85 2.96
N GLU A 203 8.63 13.94 2.38
CA GLU A 203 8.50 13.48 1.01
C GLU A 203 7.41 12.41 0.87
N CYS A 204 6.69 12.41 -0.27
CA CYS A 204 5.96 11.23 -0.70
C CYS A 204 6.89 10.26 -1.44
N LEU A 205 6.41 9.07 -1.78
CA LEU A 205 7.24 8.03 -2.39
C LEU A 205 7.84 8.45 -3.72
N GLU A 206 7.13 9.22 -4.53
CA GLU A 206 7.63 9.78 -5.79
C GLU A 206 8.86 10.68 -5.56
N GLU A 207 8.74 11.63 -4.64
CA GLU A 207 9.82 12.58 -4.31
C GLU A 207 11.03 11.86 -3.71
N TYR A 208 10.79 10.90 -2.82
CA TYR A 208 11.84 10.09 -2.19
C TYR A 208 12.65 9.31 -3.23
N VAL A 209 11.96 8.58 -4.13
CA VAL A 209 12.62 7.77 -5.16
C VAL A 209 13.38 8.65 -6.15
N GLU A 210 12.80 9.79 -6.59
CA GLU A 210 13.46 10.75 -7.48
C GLU A 210 14.75 11.31 -6.86
N ARG A 211 14.70 11.71 -5.58
CA ARG A 211 15.87 12.21 -4.87
C ARG A 211 16.96 11.14 -4.75
N LYS A 212 16.59 9.92 -4.31
CA LYS A 212 17.56 8.82 -4.14
C LYS A 212 18.21 8.37 -5.44
N GLN A 213 17.54 8.48 -6.56
CA GLN A 213 18.10 8.18 -7.89
C GLN A 213 19.05 9.29 -8.39
N SER A 214 19.00 10.46 -7.76
CA SER A 214 19.82 11.61 -8.12
C SER A 214 21.09 11.74 -7.26
N GLU A 215 21.20 10.97 -6.17
CA GLU A 215 22.36 10.89 -5.28
C GLU A 215 23.44 9.95 -5.83
#